data_caa6e3f6b7828520305f036a97a50808
#
_entry.id   caa6e3f6b7828520305f036a97a50808
#
_cell.length_a   1.000
_cell.length_b   1.000
_cell.length_c   1.000
_cell.angle_alpha   90.00
_cell.angle_beta   90.00
_cell.angle_gamma   90.00
#
_symmetry.space_group_name_H-M   'P 1'
#
loop_
_entity.id
_entity.type
_entity.pdbx_description
1 polymer ?
#
loop_
_entity_poly.entity_id
_entity_poly.type
_entity_poly.pdbx_seq_one_letter_code
_entity_poly.pdbx_strand_id
1 'polypeptide(L)'
;MGSKLSGLNNFTGMIPEAGAFTLPFMFPNRETAYKVLDGKVGQGVLGSLEEFGMKGLGFAENGYRNISNNRGPVRVPSDLAGLQMRVNGSKALNDLFQEMKANPQQIPVSELYTALETGVVDAQDHPIWVVEAFKFYEVQKYLSLSQHAYSALTLVMNAKRFEGLSEQEQSVIMTAATNAIAFQRSASQSAEEDKIKFLEGEGMKVNRDVDGAAFQKASKPVWESFIATNGDKLINEILAASK
;
A
#
# COMPACT_ATOMS: atom_id res chain seq x y z
N MET A 1 0.49 18.86 -17.30
CA MET A 1 -0.13 17.73 -16.58
C MET A 1 -0.82 18.25 -15.33
N GLY A 2 -2.04 17.78 -15.02
CA GLY A 2 -2.78 18.20 -13.84
C GLY A 2 -2.27 17.55 -12.54
N SER A 3 -3.17 17.07 -11.71
CA SER A 3 -2.87 16.26 -10.53
C SER A 3 -2.69 14.78 -10.90
N LYS A 4 -2.00 14.03 -10.03
CA LYS A 4 -1.80 12.58 -10.14
C LYS A 4 -2.04 11.93 -8.78
N LEU A 5 -2.72 10.79 -8.77
CA LEU A 5 -2.84 9.91 -7.62
C LEU A 5 -1.93 8.70 -7.84
N SER A 6 -1.03 8.41 -6.89
CA SER A 6 -0.05 7.33 -7.02
C SER A 6 0.25 6.70 -5.67
N GLY A 7 0.54 5.41 -5.62
CA GLY A 7 0.97 4.75 -4.38
C GLY A 7 2.21 5.43 -3.78
N LEU A 8 2.24 5.62 -2.47
CA LEU A 8 3.37 6.23 -1.76
C LEU A 8 4.69 5.49 -2.04
N ASN A 9 4.62 4.17 -2.18
CA ASN A 9 5.77 3.33 -2.53
C ASN A 9 6.45 3.71 -3.87
N ASN A 10 5.75 4.39 -4.78
CA ASN A 10 6.34 4.84 -6.05
C ASN A 10 7.25 6.07 -5.89
N PHE A 11 7.25 6.69 -4.72
CA PHE A 11 8.10 7.83 -4.39
C PHE A 11 9.34 7.45 -3.58
N THR A 12 9.48 6.18 -3.17
CA THR A 12 10.63 5.72 -2.37
C THR A 12 11.98 5.76 -3.12
N GLY A 13 11.97 5.83 -4.45
CA GLY A 13 13.17 6.11 -5.22
C GLY A 13 13.67 7.56 -5.10
N MET A 14 12.80 8.48 -4.70
CA MET A 14 13.09 9.90 -4.47
C MET A 14 13.25 10.20 -2.97
N ILE A 15 12.42 9.60 -2.15
CA ILE A 15 12.39 9.75 -0.69
C ILE A 15 12.45 8.34 -0.07
N PRO A 16 13.66 7.74 0.05
CA PRO A 16 13.81 6.35 0.50
C PRO A 16 13.19 6.08 1.87
N GLU A 17 13.31 7.02 2.79
CA GLU A 17 12.74 6.94 4.14
C GLU A 17 11.22 6.85 4.15
N ALA A 18 10.52 7.36 3.13
CA ALA A 18 9.07 7.20 3.01
C ALA A 18 8.64 5.73 2.90
N GLY A 19 9.56 4.83 2.60
CA GLY A 19 9.35 3.38 2.69
C GLY A 19 8.94 2.91 4.09
N ALA A 20 9.23 3.67 5.15
CA ALA A 20 8.79 3.38 6.52
C ALA A 20 7.26 3.23 6.63
N PHE A 21 6.49 4.01 5.86
CA PHE A 21 5.03 3.91 5.85
C PHE A 21 4.50 2.59 5.25
N THR A 22 5.33 1.87 4.51
CA THR A 22 4.97 0.60 3.86
C THR A 22 5.59 -0.61 4.55
N LEU A 23 6.26 -0.40 5.68
CA LEU A 23 6.78 -1.51 6.48
C LEU A 23 5.64 -2.41 6.94
N PRO A 24 5.84 -3.72 6.94
CA PRO A 24 4.81 -4.67 7.37
C PRO A 24 4.35 -4.36 8.79
N PHE A 25 3.03 -4.32 8.99
CA PHE A 25 2.39 -4.08 10.29
C PHE A 25 2.75 -2.73 10.95
N MET A 26 3.20 -1.73 10.17
CA MET A 26 3.48 -0.39 10.68
C MET A 26 2.24 0.25 11.33
N PHE A 27 1.08 0.07 10.75
CA PHE A 27 -0.17 0.63 11.24
C PHE A 27 -1.12 -0.46 11.70
N PRO A 28 -1.54 -0.46 12.99
CA PRO A 28 -2.46 -1.47 13.51
C PRO A 28 -3.89 -1.32 13.00
N ASN A 29 -4.28 -0.11 12.58
CA ASN A 29 -5.60 0.20 12.05
C ASN A 29 -5.56 1.48 11.19
N ARG A 30 -6.65 1.75 10.45
CA ARG A 30 -6.79 2.91 9.57
C ARG A 30 -6.73 4.24 10.30
N GLU A 31 -7.34 4.31 11.47
CA GLU A 31 -7.37 5.52 12.28
C GLU A 31 -5.95 5.99 12.61
N THR A 32 -5.10 5.06 13.06
CA THR A 32 -3.69 5.31 13.31
C THR A 32 -2.96 5.75 12.03
N ALA A 33 -3.20 5.07 10.91
CA ALA A 33 -2.59 5.44 9.63
C ALA A 33 -2.99 6.87 9.22
N TYR A 34 -4.27 7.21 9.30
CA TYR A 34 -4.75 8.56 8.96
C TYR A 34 -4.17 9.63 9.88
N LYS A 35 -4.17 9.37 11.20
CA LYS A 35 -3.58 10.27 12.20
C LYS A 35 -2.12 10.62 11.86
N VAL A 36 -1.32 9.64 11.51
CA VAL A 36 0.10 9.84 11.17
C VAL A 36 0.27 10.51 9.81
N LEU A 37 -0.47 10.07 8.80
CA LEU A 37 -0.38 10.59 7.43
C LEU A 37 -0.86 12.05 7.34
N ASP A 38 -1.92 12.41 8.06
CA ASP A 38 -2.45 13.78 8.08
C ASP A 38 -1.69 14.69 9.04
N GLY A 39 -0.97 14.08 9.99
CA GLY A 39 -0.17 14.77 10.97
C GLY A 39 1.19 15.27 10.45
N LYS A 40 1.99 15.78 11.37
CA LYS A 40 3.28 16.42 11.10
C LYS A 40 4.24 15.53 10.30
N VAL A 41 4.22 14.23 10.58
CA VAL A 41 5.10 13.23 9.94
C VAL A 41 4.76 13.08 8.47
N GLY A 42 3.48 12.83 8.15
CA GLY A 42 3.03 12.72 6.75
C GLY A 42 3.16 14.02 5.98
N GLN A 43 2.86 15.17 6.61
CA GLN A 43 3.05 16.50 5.98
C GLN A 43 4.52 16.77 5.67
N GLY A 44 5.46 16.31 6.51
CA GLY A 44 6.89 16.38 6.23
C GLY A 44 7.27 15.61 4.95
N VAL A 45 6.74 14.40 4.79
CA VAL A 45 6.98 13.60 3.56
C VAL A 45 6.35 14.25 2.31
N LEU A 46 5.15 14.84 2.44
CA LEU A 46 4.55 15.61 1.33
C LEU A 46 5.41 16.82 0.95
N GLY A 47 5.96 17.53 1.95
CA GLY A 47 6.86 18.66 1.72
C GLY A 47 8.13 18.27 0.98
N SER A 48 8.73 17.12 1.30
CA SER A 48 9.94 16.64 0.61
C SER A 48 9.73 16.39 -0.90
N LEU A 49 8.48 16.21 -1.36
CA LEU A 49 8.18 16.06 -2.79
C LEU A 49 8.39 17.37 -3.58
N GLU A 50 8.45 18.52 -2.93
CA GLU A 50 8.66 19.82 -3.59
C GLU A 50 10.03 19.91 -4.23
N GLU A 51 11.07 19.27 -3.66
CA GLU A 51 12.40 19.17 -4.23
C GLU A 51 12.40 18.44 -5.58
N PHE A 52 11.38 17.61 -5.82
CA PHE A 52 11.19 16.88 -7.07
C PHE A 52 10.13 17.52 -7.99
N GLY A 53 9.78 18.78 -7.74
CA GLY A 53 8.83 19.54 -8.55
C GLY A 53 7.37 19.12 -8.39
N MET A 54 7.03 18.49 -7.27
CA MET A 54 5.67 18.03 -6.95
C MET A 54 5.15 18.70 -5.68
N LYS A 55 3.97 19.30 -5.75
CA LYS A 55 3.21 19.76 -4.59
C LYS A 55 2.38 18.59 -4.07
N GLY A 56 2.66 18.13 -2.85
CA GLY A 56 1.81 17.16 -2.16
C GLY A 56 0.52 17.82 -1.69
N LEU A 57 -0.63 17.19 -2.02
CA LEU A 57 -1.96 17.70 -1.65
C LEU A 57 -2.60 16.87 -0.53
N GLY A 58 -2.09 15.67 -0.26
CA GLY A 58 -2.56 14.80 0.82
C GLY A 58 -2.46 13.32 0.49
N PHE A 59 -2.90 12.48 1.44
CA PHE A 59 -2.89 11.03 1.32
C PHE A 59 -4.30 10.45 1.30
N ALA A 60 -4.65 9.79 0.21
CA ALA A 60 -5.86 8.97 0.10
C ALA A 60 -5.55 7.52 0.51
N GLU A 61 -6.59 6.71 0.67
CA GLU A 61 -6.46 5.30 1.02
C GLU A 61 -6.31 4.42 -0.23
N ASN A 62 -5.27 3.60 -0.25
CA ASN A 62 -5.24 2.39 -1.07
C ASN A 62 -5.80 1.20 -0.28
N GLY A 63 -5.51 1.14 1.01
CA GLY A 63 -6.02 0.15 1.96
C GLY A 63 -4.99 -0.86 2.41
N TYR A 64 -5.43 -1.82 3.25
CA TYR A 64 -4.59 -2.94 3.66
C TYR A 64 -4.40 -3.94 2.54
N ARG A 65 -3.15 -4.37 2.39
CA ARG A 65 -2.75 -5.36 1.39
C ARG A 65 -3.07 -6.76 1.89
N ASN A 66 -3.63 -7.56 1.00
CA ASN A 66 -4.04 -8.94 1.22
C ASN A 66 -3.43 -9.82 0.14
N ILE A 67 -3.21 -11.09 0.44
CA ILE A 67 -2.52 -12.02 -0.46
C ILE A 67 -3.54 -12.83 -1.25
N SER A 68 -3.43 -12.83 -2.59
CA SER A 68 -4.16 -13.79 -3.42
C SER A 68 -3.21 -14.74 -4.15
N ASN A 69 -3.67 -15.96 -4.42
CA ASN A 69 -2.89 -16.97 -5.13
C ASN A 69 -3.76 -18.09 -5.71
N ASN A 70 -3.15 -19.01 -6.48
CA ASN A 70 -3.82 -20.16 -7.09
C ASN A 70 -3.55 -21.51 -6.39
N ARG A 71 -2.66 -21.54 -5.36
CA ARG A 71 -2.25 -22.76 -4.70
C ARG A 71 -3.16 -23.16 -3.52
N GLY A 72 -3.52 -22.23 -2.66
CA GLY A 72 -4.31 -22.48 -1.46
C GLY A 72 -4.43 -21.30 -0.52
N PRO A 73 -5.21 -21.43 0.58
CA PRO A 73 -5.31 -20.40 1.58
C PRO A 73 -3.95 -20.20 2.28
N VAL A 74 -3.59 -18.95 2.53
CA VAL A 74 -2.39 -18.55 3.27
C VAL A 74 -2.81 -18.24 4.70
N ARG A 75 -2.42 -19.08 5.66
CA ARG A 75 -2.73 -18.91 7.09
C ARG A 75 -1.51 -18.47 7.90
N VAL A 76 -0.34 -19.01 7.53
CA VAL A 76 0.95 -18.73 8.20
C VAL A 76 2.00 -18.40 7.16
N PRO A 77 3.12 -17.74 7.55
CA PRO A 77 4.19 -17.35 6.61
C PRO A 77 4.74 -18.51 5.75
N SER A 78 4.83 -19.72 6.31
CA SER A 78 5.33 -20.90 5.58
C SER A 78 4.47 -21.31 4.39
N ASP A 79 3.20 -20.91 4.35
CA ASP A 79 2.30 -21.21 3.21
C ASP A 79 2.71 -20.45 1.94
N LEU A 80 3.55 -19.42 2.08
CA LEU A 80 4.10 -18.66 0.96
C LEU A 80 5.33 -19.30 0.32
N ALA A 81 5.96 -20.27 0.99
CA ALA A 81 7.21 -20.85 0.52
C ALA A 81 7.10 -21.39 -0.92
N GLY A 82 8.01 -20.93 -1.79
CA GLY A 82 8.11 -21.32 -3.18
C GLY A 82 7.08 -20.71 -4.13
N LEU A 83 6.15 -19.83 -3.66
CA LEU A 83 5.25 -19.08 -4.56
C LEU A 83 6.05 -18.08 -5.40
N GLN A 84 5.73 -18.01 -6.69
CA GLN A 84 6.17 -16.92 -7.56
C GLN A 84 5.30 -15.69 -7.23
N MET A 85 5.83 -14.85 -6.34
CA MET A 85 5.07 -13.75 -5.76
C MET A 85 5.31 -12.44 -6.51
N ARG A 86 4.28 -11.88 -7.12
CA ARG A 86 4.42 -10.54 -7.68
C ARG A 86 4.53 -9.51 -6.58
N VAL A 87 5.47 -8.61 -6.70
CA VAL A 87 5.61 -7.42 -5.86
C VAL A 87 5.63 -6.15 -6.71
N ASN A 88 5.34 -5.02 -6.08
CA ASN A 88 5.57 -3.69 -6.67
C ASN A 88 7.03 -3.24 -6.42
N GLY A 89 7.34 -1.96 -6.67
CA GLY A 89 8.67 -1.40 -6.44
C GLY A 89 9.07 -1.20 -4.96
N SER A 90 8.28 -1.69 -3.99
CA SER A 90 8.63 -1.58 -2.56
C SER A 90 9.67 -2.60 -2.17
N LYS A 91 10.85 -2.13 -1.74
CA LYS A 91 11.89 -3.00 -1.17
C LYS A 91 11.38 -3.74 0.06
N ALA A 92 10.63 -3.07 0.94
CA ALA A 92 10.08 -3.69 2.16
C ALA A 92 9.16 -4.88 1.86
N LEU A 93 8.30 -4.78 0.83
CA LEU A 93 7.44 -5.90 0.42
C LEU A 93 8.24 -7.01 -0.27
N ASN A 94 9.24 -6.66 -1.08
CA ASN A 94 10.14 -7.64 -1.67
C ASN A 94 10.85 -8.46 -0.58
N ASP A 95 11.48 -7.78 0.36
CA ASP A 95 12.19 -8.42 1.47
C ASP A 95 11.25 -9.26 2.34
N LEU A 96 10.00 -8.78 2.58
CA LEU A 96 8.98 -9.51 3.33
C LEU A 96 8.71 -10.90 2.72
N PHE A 97 8.45 -10.93 1.43
CA PHE A 97 8.15 -12.20 0.76
C PHE A 97 9.38 -13.09 0.60
N GLN A 98 10.58 -12.53 0.48
CA GLN A 98 11.84 -13.31 0.54
C GLN A 98 12.03 -13.97 1.90
N GLU A 99 11.82 -13.24 3.01
CA GLU A 99 11.90 -13.78 4.36
C GLU A 99 10.90 -14.93 4.58
N MET A 100 9.74 -14.86 3.95
CA MET A 100 8.72 -15.91 3.95
C MET A 100 8.98 -17.02 2.92
N LYS A 101 10.18 -17.05 2.31
CA LYS A 101 10.63 -18.05 1.35
C LYS A 101 9.80 -18.12 0.06
N ALA A 102 9.06 -17.06 -0.28
CA ALA A 102 8.51 -16.88 -1.61
C ALA A 102 9.60 -16.40 -2.58
N ASN A 103 9.30 -16.41 -3.88
CA ASN A 103 10.16 -15.89 -4.94
C ASN A 103 9.56 -14.58 -5.49
N PRO A 104 9.86 -13.41 -4.90
CA PRO A 104 9.27 -12.16 -5.35
C PRO A 104 9.81 -11.75 -6.72
N GLN A 105 8.89 -11.27 -7.57
CA GLN A 105 9.17 -10.74 -8.89
C GLN A 105 8.51 -9.37 -9.04
N GLN A 106 9.28 -8.37 -9.41
CA GLN A 106 8.76 -7.03 -9.62
C GLN A 106 8.13 -6.91 -11.00
N ILE A 107 6.81 -6.73 -11.05
CA ILE A 107 6.03 -6.58 -12.28
C ILE A 107 5.13 -5.34 -12.16
N PRO A 108 5.06 -4.47 -13.18
CA PRO A 108 4.10 -3.36 -13.24
C PRO A 108 2.66 -3.87 -13.10
N VAL A 109 1.79 -3.09 -12.42
CA VAL A 109 0.39 -3.52 -12.23
C VAL A 109 -0.36 -3.67 -13.54
N SER A 110 0.02 -2.92 -14.57
CA SER A 110 -0.57 -3.03 -15.93
C SER A 110 -0.32 -4.36 -16.62
N GLU A 111 0.73 -5.10 -16.21
CA GLU A 111 1.12 -6.39 -16.79
C GLU A 111 0.69 -7.56 -15.89
N LEU A 112 0.22 -7.26 -14.68
CA LEU A 112 0.00 -8.28 -13.65
C LEU A 112 -1.11 -9.26 -14.00
N TYR A 113 -2.24 -8.80 -14.59
CA TYR A 113 -3.32 -9.70 -14.97
C TYR A 113 -2.82 -10.81 -15.91
N THR A 114 -2.12 -10.43 -16.97
CA THR A 114 -1.55 -11.39 -17.93
C THR A 114 -0.48 -12.28 -17.30
N ALA A 115 0.35 -11.75 -16.39
CA ALA A 115 1.36 -12.55 -15.69
C ALA A 115 0.73 -13.61 -14.77
N LEU A 116 -0.40 -13.30 -14.11
CA LEU A 116 -1.19 -14.24 -13.32
C LEU A 116 -1.92 -15.27 -14.19
N GLU A 117 -2.53 -14.81 -15.29
CA GLU A 117 -3.27 -15.67 -16.24
C GLU A 117 -2.35 -16.71 -16.88
N THR A 118 -1.15 -16.30 -17.29
CA THR A 118 -0.17 -17.19 -17.96
C THR A 118 0.70 -17.96 -16.97
N GLY A 119 0.57 -17.74 -15.65
CA GLY A 119 1.33 -18.44 -14.63
C GLY A 119 2.79 -18.02 -14.54
N VAL A 120 3.17 -16.85 -15.05
CA VAL A 120 4.51 -16.25 -14.80
C VAL A 120 4.69 -15.97 -13.31
N VAL A 121 3.61 -15.56 -12.64
CA VAL A 121 3.52 -15.48 -11.18
C VAL A 121 2.27 -16.22 -10.69
N ASP A 122 2.37 -16.81 -9.48
CA ASP A 122 1.28 -17.57 -8.86
C ASP A 122 0.44 -16.73 -7.91
N ALA A 123 1.03 -15.67 -7.39
CA ALA A 123 0.49 -14.88 -6.29
C ALA A 123 0.76 -13.39 -6.45
N GLN A 124 -0.03 -12.60 -5.78
CA GLN A 124 0.12 -11.15 -5.68
C GLN A 124 -0.40 -10.63 -4.33
N ASP A 125 -0.08 -9.38 -4.01
CA ASP A 125 -0.62 -8.69 -2.84
C ASP A 125 -1.20 -7.33 -3.21
N HIS A 126 -2.47 -7.13 -2.95
CA HIS A 126 -3.14 -5.84 -3.13
C HIS A 126 -4.28 -5.63 -2.13
N PRO A 127 -4.71 -4.36 -1.95
CA PRO A 127 -5.99 -4.06 -1.32
C PRO A 127 -7.17 -4.64 -2.09
N ILE A 128 -8.28 -4.88 -1.39
CA ILE A 128 -9.47 -5.54 -1.91
C ILE A 128 -10.01 -4.87 -3.17
N TRP A 129 -10.11 -3.53 -3.18
CA TRP A 129 -10.64 -2.80 -4.32
C TRP A 129 -9.76 -2.94 -5.57
N VAL A 130 -8.44 -3.14 -5.41
CA VAL A 130 -7.53 -3.38 -6.55
C VAL A 130 -7.78 -4.77 -7.13
N VAL A 131 -8.00 -5.78 -6.27
CA VAL A 131 -8.34 -7.14 -6.71
C VAL A 131 -9.61 -7.13 -7.56
N GLU A 132 -10.62 -6.36 -7.15
CA GLU A 132 -11.87 -6.17 -7.91
C GLU A 132 -11.64 -5.37 -9.19
N ALA A 133 -11.06 -4.16 -9.10
CA ALA A 133 -10.95 -3.23 -10.22
C ALA A 133 -10.08 -3.75 -11.36
N PHE A 134 -9.06 -4.54 -11.06
CA PHE A 134 -8.19 -5.18 -12.05
C PHE A 134 -8.64 -6.61 -12.38
N LYS A 135 -9.79 -7.05 -11.87
CA LYS A 135 -10.40 -8.35 -12.12
C LYS A 135 -9.48 -9.54 -11.79
N PHE A 136 -8.62 -9.40 -10.78
CA PHE A 136 -7.73 -10.50 -10.42
C PHE A 136 -8.47 -11.74 -9.93
N TYR A 137 -9.75 -11.59 -9.54
CA TYR A 137 -10.62 -12.71 -9.19
C TYR A 137 -10.88 -13.68 -10.37
N GLU A 138 -10.74 -13.24 -11.61
CA GLU A 138 -10.88 -14.11 -12.79
C GLU A 138 -9.69 -15.08 -12.94
N VAL A 139 -8.51 -14.70 -12.41
CA VAL A 139 -7.23 -15.43 -12.55
C VAL A 139 -6.62 -15.88 -11.23
N GLN A 140 -7.28 -15.61 -10.08
CA GLN A 140 -6.83 -15.96 -8.73
C GLN A 140 -7.94 -16.64 -7.94
N LYS A 141 -7.66 -17.82 -7.36
CA LYS A 141 -8.66 -18.66 -6.70
C LYS A 141 -8.84 -18.37 -5.21
N TYR A 142 -7.77 -17.97 -4.53
CA TYR A 142 -7.75 -17.79 -3.07
C TYR A 142 -7.38 -16.36 -2.74
N LEU A 143 -8.07 -15.80 -1.75
CA LEU A 143 -7.77 -14.50 -1.17
C LEU A 143 -7.64 -14.66 0.35
N SER A 144 -6.48 -14.39 0.92
CA SER A 144 -6.24 -14.43 2.37
C SER A 144 -6.12 -13.01 2.91
N LEU A 145 -6.97 -12.67 3.89
CA LEU A 145 -7.06 -11.35 4.49
C LEU A 145 -5.92 -11.12 5.48
N SER A 146 -4.69 -11.08 4.97
CA SER A 146 -3.47 -10.99 5.77
C SER A 146 -3.23 -9.61 6.36
N GLN A 147 -3.75 -8.56 5.74
CA GLN A 147 -3.61 -7.15 6.17
C GLN A 147 -2.17 -6.79 6.59
N HIS A 148 -1.19 -7.39 5.93
CA HIS A 148 0.21 -7.38 6.33
C HIS A 148 0.92 -6.04 6.13
N ALA A 149 0.36 -5.15 5.31
CA ALA A 149 0.88 -3.78 5.13
C ALA A 149 -0.25 -2.81 4.76
N TYR A 150 -0.17 -1.61 5.30
CA TYR A 150 -1.04 -0.50 4.86
C TYR A 150 -0.43 0.17 3.63
N SER A 151 -1.27 0.60 2.70
CA SER A 151 -0.86 1.29 1.48
C SER A 151 -1.62 2.61 1.36
N ALA A 152 -0.88 3.71 1.31
CA ALA A 152 -1.42 5.03 1.05
C ALA A 152 -1.28 5.41 -0.43
N LEU A 153 -2.21 6.20 -0.93
CA LEU A 153 -2.11 6.91 -2.21
C LEU A 153 -1.73 8.35 -1.94
N THR A 154 -0.75 8.86 -2.65
CA THR A 154 -0.30 10.25 -2.55
C THR A 154 -0.93 11.05 -3.69
N LEU A 155 -1.68 12.08 -3.36
CA LEU A 155 -2.22 13.04 -4.32
C LEU A 155 -1.21 14.17 -4.51
N VAL A 156 -0.72 14.33 -5.73
CA VAL A 156 0.29 15.34 -6.08
C VAL A 156 -0.14 16.20 -7.27
N MET A 157 0.39 17.40 -7.33
CA MET A 157 0.27 18.32 -8.46
C MET A 157 1.65 18.83 -8.85
N ASN A 158 1.82 19.33 -10.06
CA ASN A 158 3.06 20.01 -10.46
C ASN A 158 3.27 21.25 -9.58
N ALA A 159 4.43 21.37 -8.92
CA ALA A 159 4.73 22.43 -7.96
C ALA A 159 4.68 23.81 -8.62
N LYS A 160 5.36 24.03 -9.76
CA LYS A 160 5.39 25.32 -10.48
C LYS A 160 3.99 25.76 -10.89
N ARG A 161 3.12 24.80 -11.27
CA ARG A 161 1.74 25.12 -11.63
C ARG A 161 0.92 25.54 -10.42
N PHE A 162 1.12 24.91 -9.27
CA PHE A 162 0.47 25.26 -8.02
C PHE A 162 0.94 26.64 -7.53
N GLU A 163 2.24 26.90 -7.55
CA GLU A 163 2.85 28.18 -7.17
C GLU A 163 2.41 29.36 -8.07
N GLY A 164 2.13 29.09 -9.34
CA GLY A 164 1.64 30.09 -10.30
C GLY A 164 0.16 30.47 -10.11
N LEU A 165 -0.55 29.82 -9.18
CA LEU A 165 -1.94 30.15 -8.84
C LEU A 165 -1.97 31.26 -7.79
N SER A 166 -3.04 32.04 -7.76
CA SER A 166 -3.31 32.98 -6.67
C SER A 166 -3.51 32.21 -5.34
N GLU A 167 -3.29 32.87 -4.22
CA GLU A 167 -3.50 32.28 -2.88
C GLU A 167 -4.93 31.72 -2.71
N GLN A 168 -5.91 32.42 -3.27
CA GLN A 168 -7.30 31.95 -3.26
C GLN A 168 -7.49 30.66 -4.03
N GLU A 169 -6.91 30.53 -5.23
CA GLU A 169 -6.97 29.31 -6.03
C GLU A 169 -6.21 28.15 -5.37
N GLN A 170 -5.04 28.43 -4.79
CA GLN A 170 -4.29 27.42 -4.00
C GLN A 170 -5.15 26.91 -2.82
N SER A 171 -5.80 27.80 -2.08
CA SER A 171 -6.69 27.45 -0.98
C SER A 171 -7.88 26.59 -1.44
N VAL A 172 -8.48 26.93 -2.58
CA VAL A 172 -9.57 26.13 -3.18
C VAL A 172 -9.09 24.73 -3.53
N ILE A 173 -7.91 24.59 -4.15
CA ILE A 173 -7.34 23.27 -4.50
C ILE A 173 -7.06 22.44 -3.25
N MET A 174 -6.45 23.03 -2.22
CA MET A 174 -6.15 22.32 -0.98
C MET A 174 -7.44 21.87 -0.26
N THR A 175 -8.46 22.73 -0.23
CA THR A 175 -9.77 22.39 0.35
C THR A 175 -10.45 21.27 -0.44
N ALA A 176 -10.44 21.36 -1.76
CA ALA A 176 -11.01 20.32 -2.62
C ALA A 176 -10.28 18.97 -2.47
N ALA A 177 -8.95 18.99 -2.38
CA ALA A 177 -8.14 17.79 -2.14
C ALA A 177 -8.49 17.16 -0.79
N THR A 178 -8.56 17.96 0.28
CA THR A 178 -8.93 17.49 1.63
C THR A 178 -10.31 16.85 1.64
N ASN A 179 -11.31 17.51 1.04
CA ASN A 179 -12.68 16.98 0.97
C ASN A 179 -12.76 15.68 0.14
N ALA A 180 -12.07 15.65 -1.01
CA ALA A 180 -12.04 14.47 -1.88
C ALA A 180 -11.36 13.28 -1.18
N ILE A 181 -10.27 13.50 -0.45
CA ILE A 181 -9.56 12.48 0.33
C ILE A 181 -10.46 11.95 1.45
N ALA A 182 -11.11 12.83 2.21
CA ALA A 182 -12.02 12.43 3.28
C ALA A 182 -13.17 11.56 2.75
N PHE A 183 -13.79 11.98 1.65
CA PHE A 183 -14.85 11.22 0.97
C PHE A 183 -14.33 9.86 0.49
N GLN A 184 -13.17 9.82 -0.19
CA GLN A 184 -12.58 8.60 -0.72
C GLN A 184 -12.25 7.59 0.38
N ARG A 185 -11.67 8.04 1.50
CA ARG A 185 -11.39 7.17 2.66
C ARG A 185 -12.66 6.57 3.24
N SER A 186 -13.70 7.38 3.44
CA SER A 186 -15.00 6.91 3.93
C SER A 186 -15.65 5.91 2.97
N ALA A 187 -15.66 6.21 1.67
CA ALA A 187 -16.21 5.33 0.66
C ALA A 187 -15.43 4.01 0.55
N SER A 188 -14.09 4.06 0.60
CA SER A 188 -13.23 2.87 0.57
C SER A 188 -13.51 1.96 1.76
N GLN A 189 -13.58 2.54 2.96
CA GLN A 189 -13.81 1.80 4.20
C GLN A 189 -15.20 1.17 4.24
N SER A 190 -16.25 1.92 3.88
CA SER A 190 -17.63 1.42 3.91
C SER A 190 -17.91 0.34 2.87
N ALA A 191 -17.21 0.34 1.74
CA ALA A 191 -17.42 -0.62 0.66
C ALA A 191 -16.59 -1.90 0.80
N GLU A 192 -15.63 -1.98 1.73
CA GLU A 192 -14.67 -3.09 1.76
C GLU A 192 -15.32 -4.46 1.94
N GLU A 193 -16.23 -4.60 2.92
CA GLU A 193 -16.89 -5.90 3.15
C GLU A 193 -17.82 -6.29 2.00
N ASP A 194 -18.50 -5.35 1.36
CA ASP A 194 -19.33 -5.64 0.19
C ASP A 194 -18.50 -6.06 -1.00
N LYS A 195 -17.30 -5.49 -1.16
CA LYS A 195 -16.34 -5.94 -2.18
C LYS A 195 -15.80 -7.34 -1.90
N ILE A 196 -15.55 -7.68 -0.64
CA ILE A 196 -15.15 -9.05 -0.26
C ILE A 196 -16.27 -10.04 -0.63
N LYS A 197 -17.53 -9.74 -0.32
CA LYS A 197 -18.69 -10.57 -0.70
C LYS A 197 -18.83 -10.69 -2.22
N PHE A 198 -18.59 -9.60 -2.95
CA PHE A 198 -18.55 -9.64 -4.42
C PHE A 198 -17.50 -10.63 -4.92
N LEU A 199 -16.26 -10.56 -4.41
CA LEU A 199 -15.19 -11.48 -4.79
C LEU A 199 -15.52 -12.94 -4.44
N GLU A 200 -16.18 -13.19 -3.29
CA GLU A 200 -16.71 -14.51 -2.92
C GLU A 200 -17.76 -14.98 -3.93
N GLY A 201 -18.66 -14.08 -4.36
CA GLY A 201 -19.70 -14.35 -5.36
C GLY A 201 -19.12 -14.68 -6.74
N GLU A 202 -17.99 -14.06 -7.10
CA GLU A 202 -17.23 -14.35 -8.32
C GLU A 202 -16.36 -15.63 -8.23
N GLY A 203 -16.43 -16.35 -7.09
CA GLY A 203 -15.80 -17.67 -6.92
C GLY A 203 -14.46 -17.67 -6.19
N MET A 204 -13.95 -16.53 -5.71
CA MET A 204 -12.78 -16.52 -4.87
C MET A 204 -13.06 -17.17 -3.50
N LYS A 205 -12.14 -18.00 -3.05
CA LYS A 205 -12.19 -18.59 -1.71
C LYS A 205 -11.49 -17.66 -0.73
N VAL A 206 -12.28 -16.88 0.00
CA VAL A 206 -11.77 -15.93 0.98
C VAL A 206 -11.42 -16.63 2.28
N ASN A 207 -10.16 -16.48 2.70
CA ASN A 207 -9.65 -16.97 3.97
C ASN A 207 -9.49 -15.80 4.95
N ARG A 208 -10.25 -15.86 6.06
CA ARG A 208 -10.19 -14.89 7.17
C ARG A 208 -9.33 -15.38 8.34
N ASP A 209 -8.89 -16.65 8.29
CA ASP A 209 -8.09 -17.31 9.32
C ASP A 209 -6.60 -17.18 8.98
N VAL A 210 -6.02 -16.01 9.29
CA VAL A 210 -4.60 -15.70 9.09
C VAL A 210 -3.96 -15.40 10.43
N ASP A 211 -2.87 -16.08 10.75
CA ASP A 211 -2.07 -15.82 11.95
C ASP A 211 -1.23 -14.55 11.77
N GLY A 212 -1.85 -13.40 12.02
CA GLY A 212 -1.19 -12.10 11.93
C GLY A 212 0.02 -11.98 12.86
N ALA A 213 0.01 -12.64 14.03
CA ALA A 213 1.14 -12.61 14.95
C ALA A 213 2.36 -13.36 14.39
N ALA A 214 2.14 -14.51 13.73
CA ALA A 214 3.21 -15.23 13.05
C ALA A 214 3.80 -14.39 11.90
N PHE A 215 2.95 -13.71 11.10
CA PHE A 215 3.39 -12.80 10.03
C PHE A 215 4.17 -11.61 10.59
N GLN A 216 3.69 -10.97 11.65
CA GLN A 216 4.40 -9.87 12.31
C GLN A 216 5.76 -10.30 12.85
N LYS A 217 5.84 -11.48 13.46
CA LYS A 217 7.11 -12.05 13.93
C LYS A 217 8.08 -12.30 12.77
N ALA A 218 7.60 -12.86 11.66
CA ALA A 218 8.40 -13.15 10.47
C ALA A 218 8.87 -11.87 9.74
N SER A 219 8.21 -10.73 9.95
CA SER A 219 8.57 -9.46 9.33
C SER A 219 9.69 -8.69 10.05
N LYS A 220 10.13 -9.10 11.24
CA LYS A 220 11.18 -8.40 11.99
C LYS A 220 12.48 -8.15 11.21
N PRO A 221 13.04 -9.12 10.44
CA PRO A 221 14.25 -8.88 9.67
C PRO A 221 14.09 -7.78 8.62
N VAL A 222 12.86 -7.58 8.10
CA VAL A 222 12.55 -6.50 7.13
C VAL A 222 12.72 -5.12 7.78
N TRP A 223 12.25 -4.97 9.04
CA TRP A 223 12.42 -3.74 9.81
C TRP A 223 13.90 -3.46 10.09
N GLU A 224 14.64 -4.49 10.50
CA GLU A 224 16.08 -4.39 10.78
C GLU A 224 16.87 -3.99 9.53
N SER A 225 16.57 -4.61 8.39
CA SER A 225 17.17 -4.26 7.09
C SER A 225 16.84 -2.82 6.67
N PHE A 226 15.60 -2.39 6.86
CA PHE A 226 15.18 -1.02 6.55
C PHE A 226 15.93 0.00 7.42
N ILE A 227 16.00 -0.25 8.73
CA ILE A 227 16.71 0.62 9.70
C ILE A 227 18.19 0.70 9.36
N ALA A 228 18.82 -0.42 9.03
CA ALA A 228 20.25 -0.45 8.66
C ALA A 228 20.55 0.40 7.41
N THR A 229 19.59 0.54 6.50
CA THR A 229 19.77 1.28 5.24
C THR A 229 19.35 2.75 5.34
N ASN A 230 18.23 3.03 6.03
CA ASN A 230 17.57 4.35 6.01
C ASN A 230 17.58 5.05 7.38
N GLY A 231 18.08 4.37 8.43
CA GLY A 231 17.95 4.84 9.80
C GLY A 231 16.56 4.60 10.38
N ASP A 232 16.40 4.91 11.66
CA ASP A 232 15.16 4.67 12.40
C ASP A 232 14.36 5.95 12.71
N LYS A 233 14.87 7.12 12.31
CA LYS A 233 14.27 8.42 12.65
C LYS A 233 12.78 8.49 12.28
N LEU A 234 12.45 8.26 11.01
CA LEU A 234 11.07 8.38 10.54
C LEU A 234 10.18 7.27 11.16
N ILE A 235 10.72 6.07 11.36
CA ILE A 235 10.01 4.99 12.06
C ILE A 235 9.63 5.45 13.48
N ASN A 236 10.59 6.01 14.22
CA ASN A 236 10.34 6.49 15.58
C ASN A 236 9.33 7.63 15.63
N GLU A 237 9.36 8.55 14.66
CA GLU A 237 8.37 9.61 14.49
C GLU A 237 6.97 9.04 14.20
N ILE A 238 6.85 8.06 13.31
CA ILE A 238 5.58 7.36 13.02
C ILE A 238 5.04 6.67 14.28
N LEU A 239 5.88 5.90 14.97
CA LEU A 239 5.49 5.17 16.18
C LEU A 239 5.09 6.12 17.34
N ALA A 240 5.76 7.27 17.47
CA ALA A 240 5.39 8.29 18.44
C ALA A 240 4.05 8.94 18.11
N ALA A 241 3.80 9.26 16.83
CA ALA A 241 2.55 9.84 16.37
C ALA A 241 1.36 8.85 16.38
N SER A 242 1.65 7.54 16.44
CA SER A 242 0.66 6.46 16.49
C SER A 242 0.03 6.27 17.88
N LYS A 243 0.65 6.80 18.91
CA LYS A 243 0.14 6.78 20.30
C LYS A 243 -0.91 7.87 20.50
#